data_2c384be8a1c82e3f0747448462bad1c9
#
_entry.id   2c384be8a1c82e3f0747448462bad1c9
#
_cell.length_a   1.000
_cell.length_b   1.000
_cell.length_c   1.000
_cell.angle_alpha   90.00
_cell.angle_beta   90.00
_cell.angle_gamma   90.00
#
_symmetry.space_group_name_H-M   'P 1'
#
loop_
_entity.id
_entity.type
_entity.pdbx_description
1 polymer ?
#
loop_
_entity_poly.entity_id
_entity_poly.type
_entity_poly.pdbx_seq_one_letter_code
_entity_poly.pdbx_strand_id
1 'polypeptide(L)'
;MKNIAVMGHIDHGKTTLISTISRIFEGDKKEIFKNSETVLRTETEIEFGGDTYLFFDYEEDSGYEENLNGTEDGAVLVVSATDGPLMGTERAVELCEELGIEITAVFINSCEWVDDEELIELMEMDVQDLLSEHGMEDIPFIRGSARLAGMGYSGWEERIGKLIDAVAEHF
;
A
#
# COMPACT_ATOMS: atom_id res chain seq x y z
N MET A 1 -12.50 -13.37 4.52
CA MET A 1 -11.81 -12.08 4.67
C MET A 1 -10.40 -12.18 4.10
N LYS A 2 -10.02 -11.21 3.28
CA LYS A 2 -8.68 -11.13 2.68
C LYS A 2 -7.82 -10.18 3.50
N ASN A 3 -6.66 -10.63 3.96
CA ASN A 3 -5.73 -9.84 4.76
C ASN A 3 -4.65 -9.27 3.85
N ILE A 4 -4.62 -7.96 3.69
CA ILE A 4 -3.73 -7.24 2.76
C ILE A 4 -2.79 -6.33 3.53
N ALA A 5 -1.50 -6.65 3.51
CA ALA A 5 -0.48 -5.82 4.12
C ALA A 5 -0.19 -4.59 3.25
N VAL A 6 -0.19 -3.41 3.83
CA VAL A 6 0.23 -2.18 3.15
C VAL A 6 1.68 -1.94 3.54
N MET A 7 2.59 -2.02 2.57
CA MET A 7 4.03 -2.07 2.80
C MET A 7 4.75 -0.98 2.01
N GLY A 8 5.94 -0.62 2.44
CA GLY A 8 6.77 0.38 1.79
C GLY A 8 7.65 1.12 2.79
N HIS A 9 8.43 2.07 2.26
CA HIS A 9 9.34 2.86 3.07
C HIS A 9 8.59 3.76 4.06
N ILE A 10 9.20 4.05 5.21
CA ILE A 10 8.66 4.99 6.20
C ILE A 10 8.35 6.34 5.55
N ASP A 11 7.27 6.99 5.97
CA ASP A 11 6.79 8.29 5.47
C ASP A 11 6.33 8.31 4.00
N HIS A 12 6.17 7.17 3.34
CA HIS A 12 5.59 7.09 1.99
C HIS A 12 4.06 7.12 1.97
N GLY A 13 3.41 7.24 3.15
CA GLY A 13 1.97 7.49 3.24
C GLY A 13 1.10 6.26 3.46
N LYS A 14 1.65 5.18 4.00
CA LYS A 14 0.90 3.93 4.26
C LYS A 14 -0.30 4.14 5.18
N THR A 15 -0.08 4.78 6.32
CA THR A 15 -1.16 5.04 7.31
C THR A 15 -2.22 5.98 6.74
N THR A 16 -1.79 7.01 6.00
CA THR A 16 -2.72 7.91 5.31
C THR A 16 -3.57 7.15 4.29
N LEU A 17 -2.95 6.24 3.55
CA LEU A 17 -3.68 5.41 2.58
C LEU A 17 -4.76 4.57 3.27
N ILE A 18 -4.45 3.92 4.37
CA ILE A 18 -5.43 3.13 5.14
C ILE A 18 -6.58 4.01 5.63
N SER A 19 -6.29 5.18 6.18
CA SER A 19 -7.31 6.13 6.63
C SER A 19 -8.20 6.59 5.47
N THR A 20 -7.62 6.83 4.30
CA THR A 20 -8.34 7.25 3.10
C THR A 20 -9.23 6.14 2.55
N ILE A 21 -8.74 4.90 2.49
CA ILE A 21 -9.54 3.73 2.11
C ILE A 21 -10.73 3.58 3.06
N SER A 22 -10.49 3.70 4.37
CA SER A 22 -11.53 3.61 5.38
C SER A 22 -12.64 4.65 5.17
N ARG A 23 -12.25 5.89 4.88
CA ARG A 23 -13.22 6.98 4.64
C ARG A 23 -14.06 6.73 3.38
N ILE A 24 -13.40 6.39 2.27
CA ILE A 24 -14.07 6.24 0.97
C ILE A 24 -15.02 5.03 0.95
N PHE A 25 -14.60 3.93 1.56
CA PHE A 25 -15.35 2.68 1.58
C PHE A 25 -16.14 2.44 2.88
N GLU A 26 -16.28 3.46 3.71
CA GLU A 26 -17.01 3.39 5.00
C GLU A 26 -16.52 2.21 5.86
N GLY A 27 -15.19 2.05 5.89
CA GLY A 27 -14.55 0.96 6.61
C GLY A 27 -14.51 1.15 8.13
N ASP A 28 -14.27 0.06 8.82
CA ASP A 28 -14.07 0.05 10.27
C ASP A 28 -12.59 0.15 10.59
N LYS A 29 -12.13 1.39 10.83
CA LYS A 29 -10.72 1.67 11.13
C LYS A 29 -10.41 1.46 12.60
N LYS A 30 -9.31 0.76 12.87
CA LYS A 30 -8.84 0.49 14.24
C LYS A 30 -7.34 0.72 14.35
N GLU A 31 -6.92 1.13 15.54
CA GLU A 31 -5.52 1.19 15.93
C GLU A 31 -5.26 0.13 17.00
N ILE A 32 -4.26 -0.71 16.76
CA ILE A 32 -3.82 -1.73 17.70
C ILE A 32 -2.58 -1.19 18.43
N PHE A 33 -2.61 -1.18 19.74
CA PHE A 33 -1.55 -0.60 20.56
C PHE A 33 -0.58 -1.67 21.06
N LYS A 34 0.72 -1.34 21.01
CA LYS A 34 1.79 -2.13 21.61
C LYS A 34 1.76 -2.01 23.14
N ASN A 35 1.44 -0.79 23.60
CA ASN A 35 1.26 -0.46 25.01
C ASN A 35 0.24 0.68 25.08
N SER A 36 0.01 1.27 26.26
CA SER A 36 -1.04 2.30 26.43
C SER A 36 -0.83 3.59 25.61
N GLU A 37 0.35 3.82 25.03
CA GLU A 37 0.72 5.08 24.35
C GLU A 37 1.20 4.89 22.91
N THR A 38 1.66 3.69 22.53
CA THR A 38 2.31 3.44 21.24
C THR A 38 1.44 2.57 20.35
N VAL A 39 1.06 3.11 19.19
CA VAL A 39 0.35 2.35 18.16
C VAL A 39 1.33 1.35 17.53
N LEU A 40 0.93 0.10 17.44
CA LEU A 40 1.67 -0.95 16.75
C LEU A 40 1.23 -1.05 15.30
N ARG A 41 -0.08 -1.04 15.09
CA ARG A 41 -0.69 -1.35 13.79
C ARG A 41 -1.96 -0.53 13.58
N THR A 42 -2.13 -0.01 12.38
CA THR A 42 -3.37 0.61 11.93
C THR A 42 -4.02 -0.31 10.90
N GLU A 43 -5.32 -0.50 11.00
CA GLU A 43 -6.05 -1.36 10.06
C GLU A 43 -7.43 -0.81 9.73
N THR A 44 -7.97 -1.20 8.59
CA THR A 44 -9.35 -0.95 8.22
C THR A 44 -9.96 -2.16 7.52
N GLU A 45 -11.16 -2.51 7.92
CA GLU A 45 -11.95 -3.55 7.27
C GLU A 45 -12.97 -2.89 6.35
N ILE A 46 -13.03 -3.31 5.10
CA ILE A 46 -14.00 -2.82 4.11
C ILE A 46 -14.72 -3.96 3.41
N GLU A 47 -15.94 -3.68 2.96
CA GLU A 47 -16.70 -4.57 2.09
C GLU A 47 -16.54 -4.08 0.64
N PHE A 48 -16.17 -4.96 -0.27
CA PHE A 48 -16.05 -4.63 -1.69
C PHE A 48 -16.30 -5.87 -2.56
N GLY A 49 -17.19 -5.73 -3.56
CA GLY A 49 -17.47 -6.81 -4.52
C GLY A 49 -18.03 -8.08 -3.90
N GLY A 50 -18.64 -8.00 -2.73
CA GLY A 50 -19.18 -9.15 -2.00
C GLY A 50 -18.18 -9.84 -1.08
N ASP A 51 -16.95 -9.38 -1.03
CA ASP A 51 -15.90 -9.88 -0.13
C ASP A 51 -15.49 -8.84 0.90
N THR A 52 -14.89 -9.30 1.99
CA THR A 52 -14.34 -8.45 3.04
C THR A 52 -12.82 -8.40 2.93
N TYR A 53 -12.27 -7.19 2.99
CA TYR A 53 -10.82 -6.94 2.93
C TYR A 53 -10.36 -6.23 4.19
N LEU A 54 -9.29 -6.72 4.77
CA LEU A 54 -8.61 -6.06 5.89
C LEU A 54 -7.27 -5.51 5.39
N PHE A 55 -7.15 -4.18 5.32
CA PHE A 55 -5.89 -3.50 4.99
C PHE A 55 -5.21 -3.07 6.28
N PHE A 56 -3.93 -3.32 6.40
CA PHE A 56 -3.19 -2.96 7.61
C PHE A 56 -1.75 -2.53 7.34
N ASP A 57 -1.22 -1.67 8.21
CA ASP A 57 0.20 -1.32 8.25
C ASP A 57 0.72 -1.35 9.69
N TYR A 58 2.03 -1.48 9.82
CA TYR A 58 2.73 -1.34 11.09
C TYR A 58 3.43 0.02 11.15
N GLU A 59 3.41 0.65 12.32
CA GLU A 59 4.02 1.97 12.53
C GLU A 59 5.55 1.94 12.35
N GLU A 60 6.19 0.83 12.70
CA GLU A 60 7.62 0.64 12.58
C GLU A 60 7.94 -0.49 11.60
N ASP A 61 9.04 -0.35 10.86
CA ASP A 61 9.49 -1.37 9.90
C ASP A 61 9.72 -2.73 10.57
N SER A 62 10.22 -2.75 11.80
CA SER A 62 10.38 -3.98 12.60
C SER A 62 9.06 -4.72 12.83
N GLY A 63 7.93 -4.00 12.85
CA GLY A 63 6.60 -4.60 13.01
C GLY A 63 6.26 -5.59 11.91
N TYR A 64 6.68 -5.30 10.68
CA TYR A 64 6.47 -6.22 9.55
C TYR A 64 7.29 -7.50 9.71
N GLU A 65 8.57 -7.38 10.04
CA GLU A 65 9.46 -8.52 10.24
C GLU A 65 9.05 -9.41 11.40
N GLU A 66 8.55 -8.81 12.48
CA GLU A 66 8.13 -9.52 13.68
C GLU A 66 6.76 -10.20 13.56
N ASN A 67 5.85 -9.65 12.77
CA ASN A 67 4.44 -10.03 12.76
C ASN A 67 3.93 -10.68 11.47
N LEU A 68 4.53 -10.38 10.32
CA LEU A 68 4.17 -11.08 9.08
C LEU A 68 4.75 -12.49 9.11
N ASN A 69 3.96 -13.45 8.65
CA ASN A 69 4.33 -14.87 8.70
C ASN A 69 4.01 -15.66 7.43
N GLY A 70 3.57 -14.98 6.37
CA GLY A 70 3.22 -15.63 5.11
C GLY A 70 1.79 -16.16 5.04
N THR A 71 0.96 -15.86 6.03
CA THR A 71 -0.48 -16.21 6.00
C THR A 71 -1.34 -15.08 5.45
N GLU A 72 -0.73 -13.93 5.17
CA GLU A 72 -1.39 -12.80 4.52
C GLU A 72 -1.77 -13.18 3.09
N ASP A 73 -2.95 -12.73 2.64
CA ASP A 73 -3.46 -13.05 1.31
C ASP A 73 -2.77 -12.26 0.20
N GLY A 74 -2.25 -11.08 0.52
CA GLY A 74 -1.53 -10.25 -0.41
C GLY A 74 -0.95 -9.00 0.22
N ALA A 75 -0.30 -8.19 -0.59
CA ALA A 75 0.26 -6.91 -0.18
C ALA A 75 0.04 -5.82 -1.23
N VAL A 76 -0.06 -4.59 -0.77
CA VAL A 76 0.01 -3.37 -1.59
C VAL A 76 1.34 -2.71 -1.27
N LEU A 77 2.16 -2.46 -2.28
CA LEU A 77 3.42 -1.73 -2.14
C LEU A 77 3.17 -0.24 -2.40
N VAL A 78 3.49 0.60 -1.42
CA VAL A 78 3.35 2.06 -1.52
C VAL A 78 4.72 2.69 -1.74
N VAL A 79 4.85 3.47 -2.81
CA VAL A 79 6.09 4.20 -3.15
C VAL A 79 5.74 5.66 -3.39
N SER A 80 6.47 6.59 -2.77
CA SER A 80 6.27 8.01 -3.01
C SER A 80 6.85 8.42 -4.37
N ALA A 81 6.06 9.14 -5.16
CA ALA A 81 6.50 9.70 -6.45
C ALA A 81 7.65 10.71 -6.28
N THR A 82 7.76 11.35 -5.13
CA THR A 82 8.81 12.34 -4.86
C THR A 82 10.16 11.70 -4.55
N ASP A 83 10.15 10.52 -3.92
CA ASP A 83 11.37 9.86 -3.43
C ASP A 83 11.81 8.67 -4.29
N GLY A 84 10.84 8.02 -4.96
CA GLY A 84 11.07 6.75 -5.62
C GLY A 84 11.32 5.60 -4.64
N PRO A 85 11.78 4.43 -5.14
CA PRO A 85 12.08 3.30 -4.28
C PRO A 85 13.32 3.58 -3.42
N LEU A 86 13.18 3.33 -2.11
CA LEU A 86 14.23 3.52 -1.09
C LEU A 86 14.51 2.18 -0.40
N MET A 87 15.37 2.21 0.63
CA MET A 87 15.74 0.99 1.37
C MET A 87 14.54 0.25 1.95
N GLY A 88 13.57 0.99 2.49
CA GLY A 88 12.34 0.38 3.03
C GLY A 88 11.46 -0.25 1.95
N THR A 89 11.51 0.29 0.71
CA THR A 89 10.82 -0.30 -0.45
C THR A 89 11.47 -1.63 -0.82
N GLU A 90 12.79 -1.65 -0.92
CA GLU A 90 13.55 -2.87 -1.22
C GLU A 90 13.32 -3.94 -0.15
N ARG A 91 13.35 -3.54 1.13
CA ARG A 91 13.11 -4.47 2.23
C ARG A 91 11.69 -5.05 2.22
N ALA A 92 10.70 -4.23 1.88
CA ALA A 92 9.31 -4.69 1.75
C ALA A 92 9.19 -5.77 0.66
N VAL A 93 9.80 -5.55 -0.50
CA VAL A 93 9.80 -6.53 -1.60
C VAL A 93 10.51 -7.82 -1.20
N GLU A 94 11.69 -7.71 -0.59
CA GLU A 94 12.44 -8.87 -0.08
C GLU A 94 11.62 -9.68 0.92
N LEU A 95 10.95 -9.02 1.84
CA LEU A 95 10.13 -9.68 2.87
C LEU A 95 8.94 -10.40 2.25
N CYS A 96 8.27 -9.80 1.27
CA CYS A 96 7.20 -10.45 0.53
C CYS A 96 7.71 -11.71 -0.21
N GLU A 97 8.88 -11.63 -0.84
CA GLU A 97 9.49 -12.79 -1.49
C GLU A 97 9.82 -13.90 -0.49
N GLU A 98 10.49 -13.55 0.62
CA GLU A 98 10.87 -14.50 1.67
C GLU A 98 9.67 -15.24 2.26
N LEU A 99 8.54 -14.55 2.44
CA LEU A 99 7.33 -15.08 3.05
C LEU A 99 6.32 -15.65 2.06
N GLY A 100 6.57 -15.49 0.75
CA GLY A 100 5.64 -15.94 -0.27
C GLY A 100 4.35 -15.12 -0.35
N ILE A 101 4.40 -13.85 0.05
CA ILE A 101 3.25 -12.94 -0.04
C ILE A 101 3.27 -12.26 -1.41
N GLU A 102 2.21 -12.40 -2.18
CA GLU A 102 2.10 -11.75 -3.49
C GLU A 102 1.77 -10.27 -3.36
N ILE A 103 2.51 -9.43 -4.08
CA ILE A 103 2.19 -8.00 -4.21
C ILE A 103 1.09 -7.88 -5.26
N THR A 104 -0.10 -7.44 -4.84
CA THR A 104 -1.29 -7.38 -5.69
C THR A 104 -1.37 -6.10 -6.50
N ALA A 105 -0.76 -5.02 -6.01
CA ALA A 105 -0.73 -3.73 -6.68
C ALA A 105 0.40 -2.86 -6.10
N VAL A 106 0.89 -1.94 -6.92
CA VAL A 106 1.79 -0.87 -6.49
C VAL A 106 1.01 0.45 -6.52
N PHE A 107 0.99 1.15 -5.40
CA PHE A 107 0.39 2.48 -5.30
C PHE A 107 1.50 3.53 -5.29
N ILE A 108 1.55 4.32 -6.36
CA ILE A 108 2.48 5.45 -6.49
C ILE A 108 1.81 6.66 -5.86
N ASN A 109 2.23 6.98 -4.65
CA ASN A 109 1.62 8.03 -3.82
C ASN A 109 2.28 9.39 -4.02
N SER A 110 1.60 10.44 -3.58
CA SER A 110 2.10 11.83 -3.59
C SER A 110 2.33 12.38 -5.00
N CYS A 111 1.59 11.90 -5.99
CA CYS A 111 1.70 12.36 -7.38
C CYS A 111 1.35 13.82 -7.57
N GLU A 112 0.59 14.44 -6.65
CA GLU A 112 0.27 15.87 -6.66
C GLU A 112 1.52 16.77 -6.57
N TRP A 113 2.63 16.25 -6.04
CA TRP A 113 3.87 16.99 -5.88
C TRP A 113 4.82 16.88 -7.07
N VAL A 114 4.47 16.10 -8.08
CA VAL A 114 5.33 15.86 -9.27
C VAL A 114 4.57 16.25 -10.52
N ASP A 115 4.97 17.38 -11.12
CA ASP A 115 4.34 17.91 -12.34
C ASP A 115 4.83 17.23 -13.61
N ASP A 116 6.01 16.64 -13.59
CA ASP A 116 6.63 16.01 -14.76
C ASP A 116 6.26 14.52 -14.83
N GLU A 117 5.42 14.18 -15.79
CA GLU A 117 4.99 12.81 -16.02
C GLU A 117 6.14 11.86 -16.35
N GLU A 118 7.17 12.34 -17.04
CA GLU A 118 8.35 11.53 -17.37
C GLU A 118 9.09 11.08 -16.11
N LEU A 119 9.15 11.93 -15.07
CA LEU A 119 9.76 11.58 -13.78
C LEU A 119 8.99 10.46 -13.09
N ILE A 120 7.66 10.50 -13.14
CA ILE A 120 6.82 9.44 -12.57
C ILE A 120 7.03 8.14 -13.34
N GLU A 121 7.10 8.19 -14.67
CA GLU A 121 7.36 7.01 -15.51
C GLU A 121 8.72 6.39 -15.22
N LEU A 122 9.78 7.20 -15.06
CA LEU A 122 11.10 6.71 -14.69
C LEU A 122 11.09 6.04 -13.32
N MET A 123 10.40 6.62 -12.35
CA MET A 123 10.27 6.04 -11.03
C MET A 123 9.49 4.72 -11.06
N GLU A 124 8.43 4.64 -11.85
CA GLU A 124 7.69 3.39 -12.05
C GLU A 124 8.59 2.30 -12.66
N MET A 125 9.44 2.67 -13.62
CA MET A 125 10.42 1.75 -14.20
C MET A 125 11.40 1.22 -13.16
N ASP A 126 11.89 2.08 -12.28
CA ASP A 126 12.79 1.67 -11.19
C ASP A 126 12.10 0.67 -10.25
N VAL A 127 10.83 0.87 -9.94
CA VAL A 127 10.05 -0.06 -9.12
C VAL A 127 9.80 -1.38 -9.87
N GLN A 128 9.48 -1.31 -11.16
CA GLN A 128 9.32 -2.51 -11.98
C GLN A 128 10.60 -3.34 -12.04
N ASP A 129 11.76 -2.69 -12.19
CA ASP A 129 13.06 -3.37 -12.20
C ASP A 129 13.32 -4.06 -10.86
N LEU A 130 13.03 -3.38 -9.74
CA LEU A 130 13.14 -3.97 -8.40
C LEU A 130 12.25 -5.20 -8.26
N LEU A 131 11.00 -5.12 -8.68
CA LEU A 131 10.06 -6.25 -8.62
C LEU A 131 10.53 -7.41 -9.49
N SER A 132 11.01 -7.12 -10.70
CA SER A 132 11.52 -8.15 -11.63
C SER A 132 12.74 -8.87 -11.08
N GLU A 133 13.63 -8.18 -10.38
CA GLU A 133 14.79 -8.79 -9.69
C GLU A 133 14.36 -9.83 -8.66
N HIS A 134 13.16 -9.71 -8.13
CA HIS A 134 12.59 -10.64 -7.15
C HIS A 134 11.54 -11.59 -7.75
N GLY A 135 11.51 -11.71 -9.09
CA GLY A 135 10.62 -12.62 -9.80
C GLY A 135 9.15 -12.20 -9.82
N MET A 136 8.88 -10.92 -9.55
CA MET A 136 7.52 -10.37 -9.51
C MET A 136 7.25 -9.57 -10.80
N GLU A 137 6.31 -10.06 -11.61
CA GLU A 137 5.97 -9.49 -12.92
C GLU A 137 4.48 -9.20 -13.03
N ASP A 138 4.11 -8.33 -13.98
CA ASP A 138 2.71 -8.04 -14.34
C ASP A 138 1.85 -7.50 -13.18
N ILE A 139 2.47 -6.73 -12.27
CA ILE A 139 1.77 -6.11 -11.15
C ILE A 139 1.19 -4.76 -11.61
N PRO A 140 -0.10 -4.49 -11.35
CA PRO A 140 -0.69 -3.20 -11.73
C PRO A 140 -0.15 -2.05 -10.89
N PHE A 141 0.09 -0.91 -11.54
CA PHE A 141 0.55 0.32 -10.92
C PHE A 141 -0.59 1.35 -10.95
N ILE A 142 -0.91 1.92 -9.79
CA ILE A 142 -1.93 2.96 -9.65
C ILE A 142 -1.25 4.22 -9.12
N ARG A 143 -1.34 5.32 -9.88
CA ARG A 143 -0.86 6.64 -9.45
C ARG A 143 -1.95 7.33 -8.64
N GLY A 144 -1.58 7.97 -7.55
CA GLY A 144 -2.57 8.64 -6.73
C GLY A 144 -1.99 9.59 -5.69
N SER A 145 -2.87 10.11 -4.86
CA SER A 145 -2.59 10.93 -3.69
C SER A 145 -3.55 10.52 -2.58
N ALA A 146 -3.05 9.76 -1.63
CA ALA A 146 -3.83 9.37 -0.47
C ALA A 146 -4.30 10.59 0.33
N ARG A 147 -3.44 11.61 0.45
CA ARG A 147 -3.75 12.86 1.16
C ARG A 147 -4.90 13.61 0.50
N LEU A 148 -4.81 13.90 -0.80
CA LEU A 148 -5.85 14.65 -1.50
C LEU A 148 -7.15 13.84 -1.64
N ALA A 149 -7.06 12.55 -1.87
CA ALA A 149 -8.24 11.67 -1.85
C ALA A 149 -8.91 11.69 -0.47
N GLY A 150 -8.11 11.66 0.60
CA GLY A 150 -8.60 11.77 1.98
C GLY A 150 -9.30 13.09 2.28
N MET A 151 -8.96 14.15 1.55
CA MET A 151 -9.60 15.48 1.65
C MET A 151 -10.87 15.60 0.81
N GLY A 152 -11.24 14.57 0.03
CA GLY A 152 -12.49 14.54 -0.73
C GLY A 152 -12.39 15.02 -2.18
N TYR A 153 -11.20 15.19 -2.74
CA TYR A 153 -11.05 15.54 -4.17
C TYR A 153 -11.39 14.35 -5.06
N SER A 154 -12.46 14.45 -5.83
CA SER A 154 -13.07 13.35 -6.58
C SER A 154 -12.14 12.62 -7.54
N GLY A 155 -11.29 13.34 -8.28
CA GLY A 155 -10.32 12.72 -9.20
C GLY A 155 -9.31 11.84 -8.49
N TRP A 156 -8.89 12.22 -7.28
CA TRP A 156 -7.97 11.44 -6.45
C TRP A 156 -8.68 10.28 -5.75
N GLU A 157 -9.95 10.46 -5.38
CA GLU A 157 -10.78 9.37 -4.84
C GLU A 157 -10.97 8.23 -5.86
N GLU A 158 -11.14 8.56 -7.15
CA GLU A 158 -11.23 7.58 -8.22
C GLU A 158 -9.99 6.69 -8.32
N ARG A 159 -8.81 7.24 -8.05
CA ARG A 159 -7.55 6.48 -8.03
C ARG A 159 -7.54 5.46 -6.89
N ILE A 160 -8.07 5.81 -5.74
CA ILE A 160 -8.22 4.85 -4.64
C ILE A 160 -9.18 3.72 -5.04
N GLY A 161 -10.29 4.06 -5.71
CA GLY A 161 -11.21 3.07 -6.28
C GLY A 161 -10.50 2.09 -7.20
N LYS A 162 -9.65 2.60 -8.11
CA LYS A 162 -8.84 1.77 -9.02
C LYS A 162 -7.86 0.86 -8.28
N LEU A 163 -7.29 1.35 -7.17
CA LEU A 163 -6.42 0.52 -6.33
C LEU A 163 -7.19 -0.66 -5.75
N ILE A 164 -8.37 -0.41 -5.20
CA ILE A 164 -9.19 -1.48 -4.62
C ILE A 164 -9.66 -2.45 -5.71
N ASP A 165 -10.04 -1.97 -6.89
CA ASP A 165 -10.35 -2.82 -8.04
C ASP A 165 -9.17 -3.74 -8.38
N ALA A 166 -7.96 -3.19 -8.47
CA ALA A 166 -6.76 -3.97 -8.79
C ALA A 166 -6.46 -5.04 -7.74
N VAL A 167 -6.63 -4.71 -6.45
CA VAL A 167 -6.47 -5.68 -5.37
C VAL A 167 -7.52 -6.79 -5.48
N ALA A 168 -8.79 -6.42 -5.70
CA ALA A 168 -9.88 -7.39 -5.80
C ALA A 168 -9.73 -8.31 -7.03
N GLU A 169 -9.27 -7.79 -8.16
CA GLU A 169 -9.05 -8.56 -9.39
C GLU A 169 -7.97 -9.63 -9.23
N HIS A 170 -7.07 -9.49 -8.27
CA HIS A 170 -6.04 -10.48 -7.98
C HIS A 170 -6.64 -11.79 -7.44
N PHE A 171 -7.76 -11.70 -6.77
CA PHE A 171 -8.46 -12.82 -6.15
C PHE A 171 -9.69 -13.24 -6.97
#